data_57d2d3f9ead0d61d790d990b28c65d43
#
_entry.id   57d2d3f9ead0d61d790d990b28c65d43
#
_cell.length_a   1.000
_cell.length_b   1.000
_cell.length_c   1.000
_cell.angle_alpha   90.00
_cell.angle_beta   90.00
_cell.angle_gamma   90.00
#
_symmetry.space_group_name_H-M   'P 1'
#
loop_
_entity.id
_entity.type
_entity.pdbx_description
1 polymer ?
#
loop_
_entity_poly.entity_id
_entity_poly.type
_entity_poly.pdbx_seq_one_letter_code
_entity_poly.pdbx_strand_id
1 'polypeptide(L)'
;VFKSLKNFEVWFIPGNVDDLHTLKNFESEKIKNVDNSIINTKFGKIGFAGGGVPTLINARGEISELEFQQKLGGLKGVDIICTHAPPKVSPLITDVVTNKTEQGWDSLVEFIKENKPTFSLFGDVHQPQASEWFIKKTKCINVGYFRATNQYLELTSLYI
;
A
#
# COMPACT_ATOMS: atom_id res chain seq x y z
N VAL A 1 -1.94 -10.16 15.45
CA VAL A 1 -1.07 -10.21 14.26
C VAL A 1 0.39 -10.01 14.69
N PHE A 2 0.83 -8.84 15.18
CA PHE A 2 2.25 -8.56 15.49
C PHE A 2 2.88 -9.57 16.47
N LYS A 3 2.14 -10.03 17.50
CA LYS A 3 2.64 -11.06 18.44
C LYS A 3 2.99 -12.37 17.74
N SER A 4 2.27 -12.75 16.69
CA SER A 4 2.54 -13.96 15.91
C SER A 4 3.72 -13.81 14.96
N LEU A 5 4.08 -12.59 14.62
CA LEU A 5 5.14 -12.26 13.67
C LEU A 5 6.49 -11.93 14.32
N LYS A 6 6.61 -12.02 15.66
CA LYS A 6 7.82 -11.61 16.43
C LYS A 6 9.14 -12.26 15.99
N ASN A 7 9.06 -13.42 15.33
CA ASN A 7 10.24 -14.15 14.85
C ASN A 7 10.68 -13.76 13.43
N PHE A 8 9.86 -12.96 12.74
CA PHE A 8 10.11 -12.51 11.37
C PHE A 8 10.58 -11.06 11.36
N GLU A 9 11.34 -10.69 10.34
CA GLU A 9 11.52 -9.28 10.00
C GLU A 9 10.24 -8.78 9.32
N VAL A 10 9.61 -7.77 9.92
CA VAL A 10 8.31 -7.25 9.50
C VAL A 10 8.41 -5.76 9.24
N TRP A 11 8.04 -5.36 8.05
CA TRP A 11 7.85 -3.96 7.69
C TRP A 11 6.36 -3.70 7.50
N PHE A 12 5.87 -2.66 8.12
CA PHE A 12 4.47 -2.27 8.00
C PHE A 12 4.31 -0.77 7.74
N ILE A 13 3.18 -0.42 7.17
CA ILE A 13 2.73 0.96 6.99
C ILE A 13 1.35 1.12 7.62
N PRO A 14 0.97 2.32 8.10
CA PRO A 14 -0.36 2.57 8.64
C PRO A 14 -1.42 2.57 7.53
N GLY A 15 -2.62 2.10 7.87
CA GLY A 15 -3.83 2.20 7.06
C GLY A 15 -4.76 3.31 7.55
N ASN A 16 -6.00 3.34 7.00
CA ASN A 16 -7.00 4.37 7.26
C ASN A 16 -7.50 4.40 8.71
N VAL A 17 -7.57 3.27 9.40
CA VAL A 17 -8.09 3.18 10.79
C VAL A 17 -6.99 3.08 11.84
N ASP A 18 -5.73 3.09 11.45
CA ASP A 18 -4.61 2.92 12.35
C ASP A 18 -4.29 4.20 13.13
N ASP A 19 -4.05 4.04 14.42
CA ASP A 19 -3.55 5.09 15.29
C ASP A 19 -2.02 4.97 15.41
N LEU A 20 -1.30 5.94 14.87
CA LEU A 20 0.17 5.97 14.86
C LEU A 20 0.79 5.86 16.27
N HIS A 21 0.13 6.44 17.28
CA HIS A 21 0.63 6.33 18.66
C HIS A 21 0.53 4.88 19.15
N THR A 22 -0.56 4.20 18.85
CA THR A 22 -0.77 2.79 19.21
C THR A 22 0.19 1.89 18.44
N LEU A 23 0.45 2.16 17.16
CA LEU A 23 1.36 1.37 16.33
C LEU A 23 2.80 1.36 16.88
N LYS A 24 3.28 2.47 17.45
CA LYS A 24 4.60 2.55 18.08
C LYS A 24 4.83 1.50 19.18
N ASN A 25 3.77 1.09 19.88
CA ASN A 25 3.86 0.06 20.91
C ASN A 25 4.17 -1.35 20.37
N PHE A 26 4.02 -1.55 19.07
CA PHE A 26 4.31 -2.83 18.40
C PHE A 26 5.67 -2.84 17.71
N GLU A 27 6.34 -1.70 17.62
CA GLU A 27 7.67 -1.61 17.03
C GLU A 27 8.70 -2.32 17.92
N SER A 28 9.66 -2.95 17.27
CA SER A 28 10.77 -3.66 17.89
C SER A 28 11.96 -3.71 16.92
N GLU A 29 13.03 -4.34 17.31
CA GLU A 29 14.19 -4.54 16.42
C GLU A 29 13.79 -5.19 15.08
N LYS A 30 12.85 -6.15 15.11
CA LYS A 30 12.38 -6.90 13.93
C LYS A 30 11.09 -6.37 13.30
N ILE A 31 10.29 -5.60 14.03
CA ILE A 31 8.99 -5.09 13.55
C ILE A 31 9.09 -3.58 13.45
N LYS A 32 9.04 -3.04 12.24
CA LYS A 32 9.31 -1.62 11.98
C LYS A 32 8.21 -0.97 11.18
N ASN A 33 7.79 0.21 11.63
CA ASN A 33 7.06 1.12 10.78
C ASN A 33 8.03 1.72 9.76
N VAL A 34 7.75 1.50 8.48
CA VAL A 34 8.60 1.95 7.36
C VAL A 34 7.89 2.99 6.50
N ASP A 35 6.83 3.60 7.03
CA ASP A 35 6.11 4.65 6.33
C ASP A 35 7.04 5.80 5.92
N ASN A 36 6.85 6.31 4.71
CA ASN A 36 7.64 7.38 4.10
C ASN A 36 9.15 7.05 4.01
N SER A 37 9.48 5.79 3.70
CA SER A 37 10.88 5.35 3.58
C SER A 37 11.14 4.56 2.31
N ILE A 38 12.42 4.45 1.94
CA ILE A 38 12.91 3.57 0.87
C ILE A 38 13.84 2.53 1.49
N ILE A 39 13.59 1.27 1.21
CA ILE A 39 14.44 0.16 1.67
C ILE A 39 15.06 -0.52 0.45
N ASN A 40 16.40 -0.66 0.49
CA ASN A 40 17.13 -1.42 -0.52
C ASN A 40 17.08 -2.91 -0.17
N THR A 41 16.62 -3.70 -1.10
CA THR A 41 16.49 -5.15 -0.96
C THR A 41 17.17 -5.87 -2.13
N LYS A 42 17.26 -7.20 -2.06
CA LYS A 42 17.68 -8.02 -3.21
C LYS A 42 16.71 -7.94 -4.40
N PHE A 43 15.50 -7.42 -4.19
CA PHE A 43 14.47 -7.23 -5.22
C PHE A 43 14.43 -5.80 -5.77
N GLY A 44 15.41 -4.96 -5.42
CA GLY A 44 15.44 -3.55 -5.80
C GLY A 44 15.04 -2.64 -4.64
N LYS A 45 14.75 -1.39 -4.96
CA LYS A 45 14.32 -0.35 -4.02
C LYS A 45 12.83 -0.42 -3.82
N ILE A 46 12.41 -0.60 -2.58
CA ILE A 46 10.99 -0.60 -2.21
C ILE A 46 10.67 0.68 -1.47
N GLY A 47 9.73 1.46 -1.99
CA GLY A 47 9.20 2.65 -1.36
C GLY A 47 7.90 2.35 -0.61
N PHE A 48 7.68 3.03 0.51
CA PHE A 48 6.54 2.79 1.38
C PHE A 48 5.80 4.09 1.69
N ALA A 49 4.50 4.15 1.40
CA ALA A 49 3.63 5.28 1.74
C ALA A 49 2.31 4.80 2.33
N GLY A 50 2.20 4.93 3.65
CA GLY A 50 0.99 4.63 4.40
C GLY A 50 0.01 5.80 4.47
N GLY A 51 -1.16 5.53 5.03
CA GLY A 51 -2.28 6.45 5.17
C GLY A 51 -3.45 6.06 4.30
N GLY A 52 -4.67 6.28 4.80
CA GLY A 52 -5.90 6.07 4.06
C GLY A 52 -6.35 7.35 3.36
N VAL A 53 -7.13 7.19 2.30
CA VAL A 53 -7.77 8.29 1.58
C VAL A 53 -8.86 8.91 2.46
N PRO A 54 -9.00 10.25 2.49
CA PRO A 54 -10.02 10.91 3.30
C PRO A 54 -11.43 10.44 2.97
N THR A 55 -12.20 10.15 4.02
CA THR A 55 -13.61 9.79 3.93
C THR A 55 -14.46 10.72 4.80
N LEU A 56 -15.79 10.59 4.73
CA LEU A 56 -16.69 11.34 5.60
C LEU A 56 -16.57 10.95 7.08
N ILE A 57 -15.95 9.77 7.38
CA ILE A 57 -15.78 9.26 8.73
C ILE A 57 -14.60 9.95 9.42
N ASN A 58 -13.63 10.47 8.65
CA ASN A 58 -12.41 11.10 9.13
C ASN A 58 -11.67 10.21 10.14
N ALA A 59 -11.33 9.00 9.70
CA ALA A 59 -10.64 8.01 10.51
C ALA A 59 -9.18 8.44 10.81
N ARG A 60 -8.61 7.92 11.90
CA ARG A 60 -7.33 8.41 12.46
C ARG A 60 -6.12 8.28 11.55
N GLY A 61 -6.13 7.31 10.65
CA GLY A 61 -5.05 7.07 9.71
C GLY A 61 -5.29 7.67 8.33
N GLU A 62 -6.37 8.45 8.15
CA GLU A 62 -6.62 9.18 6.90
C GLU A 62 -5.72 10.40 6.81
N ILE A 63 -5.19 10.67 5.62
CA ILE A 63 -4.34 11.82 5.32
C ILE A 63 -4.84 12.52 4.05
N SER A 64 -4.51 13.79 3.88
CA SER A 64 -4.92 14.53 2.69
C SER A 64 -4.18 14.06 1.43
N GLU A 65 -4.79 14.27 0.25
CA GLU A 65 -4.15 14.02 -1.05
C GLU A 65 -2.80 14.77 -1.17
N LEU A 66 -2.74 16.01 -0.68
CA LEU A 66 -1.50 16.81 -0.69
C LEU A 66 -0.41 16.18 0.18
N GLU A 67 -0.76 15.72 1.37
CA GLU A 67 0.19 15.04 2.28
C GLU A 67 0.69 13.73 1.67
N PHE A 68 -0.20 12.94 1.06
CA PHE A 68 0.20 11.72 0.37
C PHE A 68 1.11 12.02 -0.84
N GLN A 69 0.80 13.05 -1.62
CA GLN A 69 1.65 13.52 -2.72
C GLN A 69 3.05 13.93 -2.25
N GLN A 70 3.16 14.59 -1.09
CA GLN A 70 4.44 14.94 -0.49
C GLN A 70 5.26 13.70 -0.12
N LYS A 71 4.62 12.66 0.47
CA LYS A 71 5.28 11.37 0.73
C LYS A 71 5.82 10.76 -0.56
N LEU A 72 5.01 10.68 -1.60
CA LEU A 72 5.42 10.14 -2.91
C LEU A 72 6.60 10.92 -3.50
N GLY A 73 6.68 12.22 -3.26
CA GLY A 73 7.79 13.07 -3.70
C GLY A 73 9.15 12.61 -3.19
N GLY A 74 9.19 12.04 -1.98
CA GLY A 74 10.39 11.44 -1.37
C GLY A 74 10.73 10.02 -1.86
N LEU A 75 9.84 9.37 -2.62
CA LEU A 75 9.96 7.96 -3.01
C LEU A 75 10.30 7.77 -4.50
N LYS A 76 10.83 8.78 -5.16
CA LYS A 76 11.20 8.69 -6.58
C LYS A 76 12.32 7.67 -6.83
N GLY A 77 12.25 6.99 -7.98
CA GLY A 77 13.28 6.02 -8.41
C GLY A 77 13.23 4.69 -7.67
N VAL A 78 12.07 4.32 -7.09
CA VAL A 78 11.84 2.98 -6.54
C VAL A 78 11.40 2.00 -7.61
N ASP A 79 11.75 0.73 -7.42
CA ASP A 79 11.34 -0.37 -8.30
C ASP A 79 9.96 -0.92 -7.90
N ILE A 80 9.64 -0.84 -6.63
CA ILE A 80 8.35 -1.26 -6.05
C ILE A 80 7.83 -0.15 -5.16
N ILE A 81 6.56 0.22 -5.31
CA ILE A 81 5.85 1.11 -4.39
C ILE A 81 4.78 0.34 -3.62
N CYS A 82 4.82 0.43 -2.29
CA CYS A 82 3.85 -0.17 -1.38
C CYS A 82 3.02 0.94 -0.74
N THR A 83 1.69 0.86 -0.89
CA THR A 83 0.75 1.83 -0.30
C THR A 83 -0.38 1.11 0.43
N HIS A 84 -1.11 1.79 1.31
CA HIS A 84 -2.30 1.22 1.92
C HIS A 84 -3.45 1.18 0.91
N ALA A 85 -3.86 2.33 0.40
CA ALA A 85 -4.94 2.42 -0.56
C ALA A 85 -4.44 2.34 -2.02
N PRO A 86 -5.30 1.91 -2.95
CA PRO A 86 -4.97 1.72 -4.36
C PRO A 86 -4.77 3.04 -5.12
N PRO A 87 -4.14 2.98 -6.31
CA PRO A 87 -4.28 4.05 -7.30
C PRO A 87 -5.74 4.15 -7.75
N LYS A 88 -6.24 5.36 -7.96
CA LYS A 88 -7.65 5.62 -8.31
C LYS A 88 -7.94 5.24 -9.76
N VAL A 89 -8.11 3.95 -9.98
CA VAL A 89 -8.47 3.34 -11.26
C VAL A 89 -9.67 2.43 -11.04
N SER A 90 -10.75 2.64 -11.81
CA SER A 90 -12.05 2.01 -11.58
C SER A 90 -12.00 0.51 -11.24
N PRO A 91 -11.32 -0.38 -11.98
CA PRO A 91 -11.30 -1.80 -11.64
C PRO A 91 -10.62 -2.13 -10.28
N LEU A 92 -9.74 -1.25 -9.78
CA LEU A 92 -9.02 -1.46 -8.53
C LEU A 92 -9.77 -0.90 -7.31
N ILE A 93 -10.67 0.07 -7.52
CA ILE A 93 -11.42 0.75 -6.46
C ILE A 93 -12.91 0.37 -6.41
N THR A 94 -13.40 -0.44 -7.35
CA THR A 94 -14.80 -0.91 -7.35
C THR A 94 -14.89 -2.21 -6.57
N ASP A 95 -15.54 -2.20 -5.40
CA ASP A 95 -15.82 -3.39 -4.62
C ASP A 95 -17.05 -4.10 -5.20
N VAL A 96 -16.88 -5.37 -5.64
CA VAL A 96 -17.93 -6.12 -6.35
C VAL A 96 -19.01 -6.70 -5.43
N VAL A 97 -18.76 -6.77 -4.13
CA VAL A 97 -19.73 -7.28 -3.15
C VAL A 97 -20.66 -6.17 -2.71
N THR A 98 -20.13 -5.01 -2.39
CA THR A 98 -20.92 -3.85 -1.99
C THR A 98 -21.44 -3.07 -3.18
N ASN A 99 -20.91 -3.31 -4.38
CA ASN A 99 -21.14 -2.55 -5.62
C ASN A 99 -20.88 -1.05 -5.43
N LYS A 100 -19.89 -0.71 -4.61
CA LYS A 100 -19.49 0.67 -4.32
C LYS A 100 -18.13 0.97 -4.92
N THR A 101 -17.97 2.20 -5.36
CA THR A 101 -16.66 2.75 -5.70
C THR A 101 -16.04 3.26 -4.41
N GLU A 102 -14.97 2.62 -4.00
CA GLU A 102 -14.16 3.02 -2.85
C GLU A 102 -13.22 4.17 -3.24
N GLN A 103 -12.47 4.68 -2.27
CA GLN A 103 -11.51 5.74 -2.51
C GLN A 103 -10.18 5.18 -3.04
N GLY A 104 -9.46 6.00 -3.78
CA GLY A 104 -8.12 5.71 -4.25
C GLY A 104 -7.35 7.01 -4.49
N TRP A 105 -6.03 6.94 -4.62
CA TRP A 105 -5.15 8.08 -4.76
C TRP A 105 -4.97 8.51 -6.23
N ASP A 106 -5.35 9.73 -6.56
CA ASP A 106 -5.06 10.35 -7.85
C ASP A 106 -3.55 10.58 -8.01
N SER A 107 -2.87 11.08 -6.97
CA SER A 107 -1.41 11.29 -6.98
C SER A 107 -0.60 10.01 -7.17
N LEU A 108 -1.10 8.84 -6.72
CA LEU A 108 -0.43 7.56 -6.98
C LEU A 108 -0.50 7.18 -8.46
N VAL A 109 -1.61 7.47 -9.13
CA VAL A 109 -1.73 7.25 -10.58
C VAL A 109 -0.69 8.07 -11.33
N GLU A 110 -0.55 9.36 -10.98
CA GLU A 110 0.45 10.24 -11.62
C GLU A 110 1.87 9.80 -11.28
N PHE A 111 2.16 9.48 -10.01
CA PHE A 111 3.46 8.94 -9.59
C PHE A 111 3.85 7.70 -10.42
N ILE A 112 2.93 6.74 -10.59
CA ILE A 112 3.17 5.52 -11.37
C ILE A 112 3.46 5.87 -12.84
N LYS A 113 2.73 6.79 -13.44
CA LYS A 113 2.94 7.22 -14.83
C LYS A 113 4.31 7.86 -15.05
N GLU A 114 4.77 8.66 -14.09
CA GLU A 114 6.03 9.42 -14.15
C GLU A 114 7.24 8.54 -13.80
N ASN A 115 7.18 7.84 -12.67
CA ASN A 115 8.31 7.11 -12.09
C ASN A 115 8.42 5.66 -12.57
N LYS A 116 7.33 5.08 -13.07
CA LYS A 116 7.26 3.76 -13.72
C LYS A 116 7.87 2.63 -12.87
N PRO A 117 7.50 2.49 -11.57
CA PRO A 117 7.95 1.34 -10.81
C PRO A 117 7.50 0.05 -11.51
N THR A 118 8.20 -1.06 -11.30
CA THR A 118 7.80 -2.37 -11.83
C THR A 118 6.49 -2.83 -11.22
N PHE A 119 6.34 -2.62 -9.90
CA PHE A 119 5.14 -3.00 -9.15
C PHE A 119 4.60 -1.85 -8.31
N SER A 120 3.27 -1.79 -8.20
CA SER A 120 2.53 -1.03 -7.19
C SER A 120 1.68 -2.00 -6.39
N LEU A 121 2.00 -2.16 -5.10
CA LEU A 121 1.35 -3.10 -4.18
C LEU A 121 0.50 -2.32 -3.18
N PHE A 122 -0.74 -2.75 -2.98
CA PHE A 122 -1.70 -2.05 -2.09
C PHE A 122 -2.77 -3.02 -1.58
N GLY A 123 -3.62 -2.55 -0.66
CA GLY A 123 -4.75 -3.27 -0.11
C GLY A 123 -6.01 -2.43 -0.10
N ASP A 124 -6.62 -2.28 1.09
CA ASP A 124 -7.80 -1.46 1.44
C ASP A 124 -9.11 -1.95 0.81
N VAL A 125 -9.24 -1.98 -0.51
CA VAL A 125 -10.42 -2.53 -1.19
C VAL A 125 -10.42 -4.05 -1.08
N HIS A 126 -11.39 -4.60 -0.35
CA HIS A 126 -11.38 -6.01 0.05
C HIS A 126 -11.70 -6.97 -1.08
N GLN A 127 -12.64 -6.59 -1.95
CA GLN A 127 -13.07 -7.41 -3.08
C GLN A 127 -13.15 -6.57 -4.36
N PRO A 128 -11.99 -6.13 -4.89
CA PRO A 128 -11.95 -5.28 -6.07
C PRO A 128 -12.42 -6.03 -7.31
N GLN A 129 -12.96 -5.30 -8.28
CA GLN A 129 -13.35 -5.85 -9.59
C GLN A 129 -12.16 -6.51 -10.29
N ALA A 130 -10.95 -5.95 -10.13
CA ALA A 130 -9.71 -6.56 -10.55
C ALA A 130 -8.68 -6.50 -9.42
N SER A 131 -8.06 -7.64 -9.08
CA SER A 131 -6.95 -7.69 -8.14
C SER A 131 -5.62 -7.31 -8.79
N GLU A 132 -5.53 -7.35 -10.11
CA GLU A 132 -4.37 -6.94 -10.90
C GLU A 132 -4.78 -6.02 -12.03
N TRP A 133 -3.99 -4.98 -12.29
CA TRP A 133 -4.18 -4.04 -13.37
C TRP A 133 -2.86 -3.46 -13.86
N PHE A 134 -2.82 -2.94 -15.07
CA PHE A 134 -1.64 -2.25 -15.59
C PHE A 134 -1.89 -0.75 -15.74
N ILE A 135 -1.01 0.06 -15.13
CA ILE A 135 -0.90 1.49 -15.43
C ILE A 135 0.41 1.66 -16.21
N LYS A 136 0.29 1.85 -17.53
CA LYS A 136 1.43 1.81 -18.45
C LYS A 136 2.15 0.45 -18.36
N LYS A 137 3.39 0.43 -17.86
CA LYS A 137 4.20 -0.80 -17.69
C LYS A 137 4.21 -1.30 -16.24
N THR A 138 3.68 -0.53 -15.31
CA THR A 138 3.63 -0.90 -13.89
C THR A 138 2.51 -1.88 -13.64
N LYS A 139 2.83 -3.03 -13.06
CA LYS A 139 1.84 -4.00 -12.59
C LYS A 139 1.34 -3.56 -11.21
N CYS A 140 0.07 -3.20 -11.13
CA CYS A 140 -0.64 -2.81 -9.91
C CYS A 140 -1.32 -4.05 -9.34
N ILE A 141 -1.07 -4.39 -8.06
CA ILE A 141 -1.58 -5.61 -7.43
C ILE A 141 -2.21 -5.26 -6.09
N ASN A 142 -3.49 -5.59 -5.93
CA ASN A 142 -4.12 -5.66 -4.63
C ASN A 142 -3.67 -6.95 -3.93
N VAL A 143 -2.92 -6.82 -2.82
CA VAL A 143 -2.34 -7.96 -2.11
C VAL A 143 -3.36 -8.78 -1.31
N GLY A 144 -4.62 -8.38 -1.36
CA GLY A 144 -5.74 -9.13 -0.82
C GLY A 144 -6.11 -8.76 0.62
N TYR A 145 -7.08 -9.48 1.13
CA TYR A 145 -7.66 -9.34 2.46
C TYR A 145 -7.31 -10.58 3.31
N PHE A 146 -6.07 -10.64 3.76
CA PHE A 146 -5.51 -11.80 4.46
C PHE A 146 -6.39 -12.29 5.64
N ARG A 147 -6.95 -11.37 6.42
CA ARG A 147 -7.78 -11.73 7.58
C ARG A 147 -8.99 -12.59 7.24
N ALA A 148 -9.56 -12.43 6.06
CA ALA A 148 -10.73 -13.20 5.62
C ALA A 148 -10.36 -14.37 4.71
N THR A 149 -9.30 -14.24 3.91
CA THR A 149 -8.98 -15.17 2.83
C THR A 149 -7.79 -16.07 3.13
N ASN A 150 -6.93 -15.71 4.08
CA ASN A 150 -5.60 -16.30 4.32
C ASN A 150 -4.68 -16.28 3.07
N GLN A 151 -5.02 -15.47 2.07
CA GLN A 151 -4.19 -15.28 0.88
C GLN A 151 -3.15 -14.20 1.11
N TYR A 152 -1.99 -14.34 0.52
CA TYR A 152 -0.89 -13.38 0.52
C TYR A 152 -0.15 -13.43 -0.82
N LEU A 153 0.55 -12.36 -1.14
CA LEU A 153 1.43 -12.29 -2.30
C LEU A 153 2.85 -12.67 -1.89
N GLU A 154 3.45 -13.61 -2.62
CA GLU A 154 4.86 -13.93 -2.50
C GLU A 154 5.62 -13.38 -3.72
N LEU A 155 6.56 -12.49 -3.49
CA LEU A 155 7.45 -11.98 -4.53
C LEU A 155 8.70 -12.85 -4.58
N THR A 156 8.89 -13.54 -5.70
CA THR A 156 10.09 -14.33 -5.98
C THR A 156 10.96 -13.64 -7.02
N SER A 157 12.25 -14.00 -7.12
CA SER A 157 13.20 -13.42 -8.08
C SER A 157 12.82 -13.59 -9.56
N LEU A 158 11.76 -14.34 -9.86
CA LEU A 158 11.25 -14.52 -11.22
C LEU A 158 10.34 -13.38 -11.70
N TYR A 159 9.97 -12.45 -10.82
CA TYR A 159 9.03 -11.36 -11.12
C TYR A 159 9.70 -9.98 -11.25
N ILE A 160 11.04 -9.90 -11.09
CA ILE A 160 11.77 -8.62 -11.06
C ILE A 160 12.90 -8.65 -12.08
#